data_75441a531480706cc45e1c05a79bfded
#
_entry.id   75441a531480706cc45e1c05a79bfded
#
_cell.length_a   1.000
_cell.length_b   1.000
_cell.length_c   1.000
_cell.angle_alpha   90.00
_cell.angle_beta   90.00
_cell.angle_gamma   90.00
#
_symmetry.space_group_name_H-M   'P 1'
#
loop_
_entity.id
_entity.type
_entity.pdbx_description
1 polymer ?
#
loop_
_entity_poly.entity_id
_entity_poly.type
_entity_poly.pdbx_seq_one_letter_code
_entity_poly.pdbx_strand_id
1 'polypeptide(L)'
;MRRTIPHTTVALAALTLALAGCGGQADSGKGGDSSSVSSSPTRTTSPTTAPTGSPTGCATASTLGAHDSGRTVCMAVGDTIRISLDGTTKRPWKPVTAKGSVLEAANSGFVLRPGDASAAYKAVAKGKTRLQSTRPLCAAQTGRVSCLGLQEWWVTVVVR
;
A
#
# COMPACT_ATOMS: atom_id res chain seq x y z
N MET A 1 26.48 -17.77 -41.04
CA MET A 1 25.79 -16.46 -41.18
C MET A 1 26.05 -15.67 -39.90
N ARG A 2 26.91 -14.65 -39.97
CA ARG A 2 27.29 -13.80 -38.81
C ARG A 2 26.35 -12.60 -38.78
N ARG A 3 25.59 -12.41 -37.67
CA ARG A 3 24.76 -11.23 -37.47
C ARG A 3 25.55 -10.19 -36.69
N THR A 4 25.78 -9.05 -37.34
CA THR A 4 26.43 -7.86 -36.78
C THR A 4 25.41 -7.09 -35.92
N ILE A 5 25.75 -6.79 -34.68
CA ILE A 5 24.93 -5.99 -33.77
C ILE A 5 25.44 -4.54 -33.80
N PRO A 6 24.61 -3.55 -34.09
CA PRO A 6 25.02 -2.14 -34.00
C PRO A 6 25.07 -1.66 -32.56
N HIS A 7 26.20 -1.05 -32.17
CA HIS A 7 26.38 -0.37 -30.89
C HIS A 7 25.73 1.01 -30.94
N THR A 8 24.68 1.21 -30.14
CA THR A 8 24.04 2.52 -29.94
C THR A 8 24.72 3.21 -28.76
N THR A 9 25.43 4.28 -29.04
CA THR A 9 26.04 5.17 -28.05
C THR A 9 24.95 5.99 -27.33
N VAL A 10 24.84 5.81 -26.01
CA VAL A 10 23.97 6.62 -25.16
C VAL A 10 24.75 7.81 -24.63
N ALA A 11 24.32 9.03 -24.99
CA ALA A 11 24.86 10.28 -24.48
C ALA A 11 24.34 10.54 -23.05
N LEU A 12 25.27 10.74 -22.09
CA LEU A 12 24.96 11.19 -20.73
C LEU A 12 24.70 12.70 -20.75
N ALA A 13 23.50 13.10 -20.38
CA ALA A 13 23.17 14.48 -20.02
C ALA A 13 23.27 14.64 -18.50
N ALA A 14 24.24 15.46 -18.05
CA ALA A 14 24.41 15.82 -16.65
C ALA A 14 23.41 16.94 -16.29
N LEU A 15 22.53 16.69 -15.34
CA LEU A 15 21.61 17.68 -14.77
C LEU A 15 22.16 18.12 -13.40
N THR A 16 22.64 19.37 -13.31
CA THR A 16 23.07 20.00 -12.06
C THR A 16 21.86 20.60 -11.34
N LEU A 17 21.51 20.09 -10.15
CA LEU A 17 20.54 20.71 -9.24
C LEU A 17 21.24 21.67 -8.30
N ALA A 18 20.84 22.94 -8.34
CA ALA A 18 21.19 23.95 -7.36
C ALA A 18 20.26 23.85 -6.14
N LEU A 19 20.83 23.66 -4.94
CA LEU A 19 20.11 23.74 -3.67
C LEU A 19 20.12 25.23 -3.21
N ALA A 20 18.93 25.83 -3.17
CA ALA A 20 18.72 27.09 -2.44
C ALA A 20 18.24 26.75 -1.03
N GLY A 21 19.10 27.02 -0.03
CA GLY A 21 18.76 26.94 1.37
C GLY A 21 17.97 28.18 1.81
N CYS A 22 16.92 27.97 2.63
CA CYS A 22 16.26 29.05 3.35
C CYS A 22 16.39 28.78 4.84
N GLY A 23 17.21 29.58 5.53
CA GLY A 23 17.33 29.61 6.98
C GLY A 23 16.15 30.34 7.61
N GLY A 24 15.59 29.82 8.69
CA GLY A 24 14.61 30.48 9.53
C GLY A 24 15.13 30.64 10.93
N GLN A 25 15.12 31.87 11.39
CA GLN A 25 15.63 32.41 12.65
C GLN A 25 14.80 31.94 13.86
N ALA A 26 15.50 31.63 14.94
CA ALA A 26 14.97 31.56 16.29
C ALA A 26 14.84 32.96 16.86
N ASP A 27 13.71 33.29 17.48
CA ASP A 27 13.56 34.48 18.33
C ASP A 27 13.12 34.04 19.73
N SER A 28 13.95 34.45 20.69
CA SER A 28 13.76 34.26 22.11
C SER A 28 13.09 35.49 22.70
N GLY A 29 11.88 35.37 23.19
CA GLY A 29 11.17 36.43 23.92
C GLY A 29 10.73 35.95 25.30
N LYS A 30 11.38 36.48 26.33
CA LYS A 30 11.17 36.31 27.76
C LYS A 30 10.18 37.38 28.27
N GLY A 31 9.28 36.98 29.18
CA GLY A 31 8.63 37.93 30.13
C GLY A 31 7.13 37.74 30.27
N GLY A 32 6.69 37.33 31.44
CA GLY A 32 5.99 38.18 32.40
C GLY A 32 4.52 37.87 32.65
N ASP A 33 4.27 37.40 33.88
CA ASP A 33 3.11 37.67 34.77
C ASP A 33 1.66 37.28 34.44
N SER A 34 1.22 36.40 35.31
CA SER A 34 -0.03 36.36 36.10
C SER A 34 -1.26 37.10 35.57
N SER A 35 -2.31 36.34 35.29
CA SER A 35 -3.64 36.60 35.82
C SER A 35 -4.58 35.40 35.61
N SER A 36 -5.00 34.78 36.72
CA SER A 36 -6.04 33.80 36.79
C SER A 36 -7.37 34.40 36.35
N VAL A 37 -7.98 33.88 35.32
CA VAL A 37 -9.42 34.02 35.08
C VAL A 37 -9.96 32.64 34.76
N SER A 38 -10.64 32.09 35.75
CA SER A 38 -11.48 30.91 35.65
C SER A 38 -12.62 31.21 34.68
N SER A 39 -12.56 30.66 33.48
CA SER A 39 -13.69 30.64 32.54
C SER A 39 -13.96 29.20 32.19
N SER A 40 -15.06 28.67 32.71
CA SER A 40 -15.61 27.37 32.35
C SER A 40 -15.72 27.23 30.83
N PRO A 41 -15.18 26.18 30.22
CA PRO A 41 -15.43 25.92 28.82
C PRO A 41 -16.88 25.45 28.63
N THR A 42 -17.70 26.29 28.04
CA THR A 42 -18.96 25.89 27.42
C THR A 42 -18.66 24.76 26.45
N ARG A 43 -19.19 23.58 26.71
CA ARG A 43 -19.14 22.44 25.78
C ARG A 43 -19.93 22.82 24.54
N THR A 44 -19.25 23.27 23.53
CA THR A 44 -19.78 23.28 22.17
C THR A 44 -19.82 21.85 21.71
N THR A 45 -20.98 21.24 21.73
CA THR A 45 -21.25 19.96 21.08
C THR A 45 -21.11 20.17 19.58
N SER A 46 -19.93 19.85 19.02
CA SER A 46 -19.78 19.68 17.59
C SER A 46 -20.73 18.58 17.14
N PRO A 47 -21.52 18.78 16.08
CA PRO A 47 -22.30 17.70 15.52
C PRO A 47 -21.34 16.62 15.05
N THR A 48 -21.30 15.51 15.76
CA THR A 48 -20.70 14.27 15.29
C THR A 48 -21.47 13.86 14.04
N THR A 49 -20.92 14.13 12.88
CA THR A 49 -21.40 13.54 11.63
C THR A 49 -21.19 12.03 11.77
N ALA A 50 -22.27 11.33 12.08
CA ALA A 50 -22.26 9.88 12.10
C ALA A 50 -21.76 9.40 10.73
N PRO A 51 -20.81 8.46 10.68
CA PRO A 51 -20.42 7.87 9.41
C PRO A 51 -21.67 7.19 8.84
N THR A 52 -22.10 7.68 7.69
CA THR A 52 -23.19 7.08 6.91
C THR A 52 -22.86 5.60 6.75
N GLY A 53 -23.70 4.76 7.34
CA GLY A 53 -23.46 3.32 7.47
C GLY A 53 -23.05 2.70 6.16
N SER A 54 -21.86 2.09 6.13
CA SER A 54 -21.46 1.20 5.04
C SER A 54 -22.53 0.15 4.85
N PRO A 55 -23.02 -0.05 3.63
CA PRO A 55 -24.01 -1.11 3.38
C PRO A 55 -23.42 -2.45 3.80
N THR A 56 -24.19 -3.18 4.57
CA THR A 56 -23.94 -4.49 5.16
C THR A 56 -23.04 -5.37 4.31
N GLY A 57 -21.79 -5.61 4.76
CA GLY A 57 -20.96 -6.69 4.25
C GLY A 57 -19.62 -6.36 3.63
N CYS A 58 -19.20 -5.09 3.47
CA CYS A 58 -17.83 -4.80 3.05
C CYS A 58 -17.26 -3.50 3.64
N ALA A 59 -15.99 -3.55 4.00
CA ALA A 59 -15.24 -2.42 4.51
C ALA A 59 -14.52 -1.71 3.36
N THR A 60 -14.39 -0.37 3.46
CA THR A 60 -13.47 0.38 2.59
C THR A 60 -12.05 0.22 3.12
N ALA A 61 -11.10 -0.08 2.23
CA ALA A 61 -9.70 -0.14 2.57
C ALA A 61 -8.86 0.35 1.38
N SER A 62 -7.88 1.20 1.64
CA SER A 62 -6.90 1.65 0.64
C SER A 62 -5.62 0.83 0.68
N THR A 63 -5.36 0.13 1.78
CA THR A 63 -4.19 -0.73 1.96
C THR A 63 -4.61 -2.04 2.60
N LEU A 64 -4.05 -3.15 2.11
CA LEU A 64 -4.26 -4.51 2.59
C LEU A 64 -2.93 -5.16 2.96
N GLY A 65 -2.94 -5.94 4.03
CA GLY A 65 -1.83 -6.74 4.50
C GLY A 65 -2.19 -8.22 4.64
N ALA A 66 -1.27 -8.99 5.21
CA ALA A 66 -1.46 -10.44 5.41
C ALA A 66 -2.67 -10.77 6.31
N HIS A 67 -3.04 -9.87 7.23
CA HIS A 67 -4.17 -10.04 8.16
C HIS A 67 -5.54 -9.87 7.50
N ASP A 68 -5.57 -9.31 6.30
CA ASP A 68 -6.82 -9.06 5.58
C ASP A 68 -7.29 -10.26 4.74
N SER A 69 -6.59 -11.38 4.83
CA SER A 69 -6.97 -12.61 4.12
C SER A 69 -8.39 -13.05 4.49
N GLY A 70 -9.18 -13.39 3.49
CA GLY A 70 -10.57 -13.82 3.67
C GLY A 70 -11.61 -12.69 3.69
N ARG A 71 -11.19 -11.42 3.75
CA ARG A 71 -12.09 -10.26 3.84
C ARG A 71 -12.71 -9.90 2.49
N THR A 72 -13.82 -9.17 2.56
CA THR A 72 -14.43 -8.48 1.42
C THR A 72 -14.27 -6.99 1.62
N VAL A 73 -13.71 -6.31 0.62
CA VAL A 73 -13.54 -4.85 0.58
C VAL A 73 -14.32 -4.24 -0.56
N CYS A 74 -14.82 -3.02 -0.34
CA CYS A 74 -15.52 -2.24 -1.34
C CYS A 74 -14.70 -1.03 -1.76
N MET A 75 -14.76 -0.70 -3.04
CA MET A 75 -14.15 0.50 -3.61
C MET A 75 -15.01 1.04 -4.76
N ALA A 76 -14.84 2.32 -5.08
CA ALA A 76 -15.46 2.94 -6.23
C ALA A 76 -14.59 2.75 -7.49
N VAL A 77 -15.20 2.89 -8.67
CA VAL A 77 -14.44 2.98 -9.92
C VAL A 77 -13.51 4.19 -9.84
N GLY A 78 -12.25 4.01 -10.20
CA GLY A 78 -11.20 5.02 -10.10
C GLY A 78 -10.33 4.92 -8.85
N ASP A 79 -10.82 4.27 -7.78
CA ASP A 79 -10.06 4.06 -6.55
C ASP A 79 -8.86 3.13 -6.79
N THR A 80 -7.86 3.28 -5.93
CA THR A 80 -6.66 2.42 -5.93
C THR A 80 -6.52 1.74 -4.59
N ILE A 81 -6.29 0.43 -4.62
CA ILE A 81 -5.97 -0.39 -3.45
C ILE A 81 -4.52 -0.87 -3.54
N ARG A 82 -3.79 -0.77 -2.42
CA ARG A 82 -2.41 -1.23 -2.29
C ARG A 82 -2.35 -2.47 -1.43
N ILE A 83 -1.48 -3.40 -1.79
CA ILE A 83 -1.26 -4.63 -1.06
C ILE A 83 0.22 -4.70 -0.66
N SER A 84 0.48 -5.03 0.61
CA SER A 84 1.81 -5.28 1.14
C SER A 84 1.79 -6.57 1.95
N LEU A 85 2.48 -7.60 1.46
CA LEU A 85 2.60 -8.90 2.11
C LEU A 85 4.04 -9.12 2.51
N ASP A 86 4.32 -9.01 3.81
CA ASP A 86 5.65 -9.25 4.34
C ASP A 86 5.99 -10.74 4.30
N GLY A 87 7.09 -11.04 3.68
CA GLY A 87 7.63 -12.39 3.55
C GLY A 87 9.04 -12.50 4.08
N THR A 88 9.69 -13.61 3.76
CA THR A 88 11.12 -13.83 4.02
C THR A 88 11.71 -14.59 2.86
N THR A 89 13.04 -14.55 2.71
CA THR A 89 13.75 -15.35 1.70
C THR A 89 13.46 -16.85 1.77
N LYS A 90 13.14 -17.34 2.97
CA LYS A 90 12.80 -18.75 3.19
C LYS A 90 11.31 -19.06 2.97
N ARG A 91 10.47 -18.04 3.03
CA ARG A 91 9.01 -18.12 2.81
C ARG A 91 8.53 -16.94 1.98
N PRO A 92 8.95 -16.85 0.72
CA PRO A 92 8.59 -15.73 -0.15
C PRO A 92 7.13 -15.82 -0.57
N TRP A 93 6.45 -14.68 -0.62
CA TRP A 93 5.16 -14.56 -1.29
C TRP A 93 5.35 -14.55 -2.80
N LYS A 94 4.44 -15.20 -3.52
CA LYS A 94 4.31 -15.01 -4.96
C LYS A 94 3.70 -13.63 -5.25
N PRO A 95 3.92 -13.08 -6.45
CA PRO A 95 3.25 -11.84 -6.85
C PRO A 95 1.74 -11.93 -6.64
N VAL A 96 1.13 -10.83 -6.16
CA VAL A 96 -0.33 -10.75 -6.04
C VAL A 96 -0.94 -10.64 -7.43
N THR A 97 -1.99 -11.41 -7.67
CA THR A 97 -2.72 -11.41 -8.94
C THR A 97 -4.19 -11.08 -8.73
N ALA A 98 -4.79 -10.37 -9.70
CA ALA A 98 -6.22 -10.13 -9.79
C ALA A 98 -6.83 -11.03 -10.87
N LYS A 99 -8.06 -11.53 -10.65
CA LYS A 99 -8.80 -12.28 -11.67
C LYS A 99 -9.73 -11.35 -12.45
N GLY A 100 -9.77 -11.51 -13.78
CA GLY A 100 -10.65 -10.73 -14.66
C GLY A 100 -10.16 -9.30 -14.91
N SER A 101 -11.06 -8.44 -15.39
CA SER A 101 -10.77 -7.10 -15.90
C SER A 101 -11.36 -5.96 -15.05
N VAL A 102 -11.85 -6.25 -13.84
CA VAL A 102 -12.44 -5.24 -12.94
C VAL A 102 -11.37 -4.32 -12.35
N LEU A 103 -10.16 -4.86 -12.17
CA LEU A 103 -9.00 -4.18 -11.64
C LEU A 103 -7.86 -4.21 -12.65
N GLU A 104 -7.17 -3.09 -12.80
CA GLU A 104 -5.95 -2.94 -13.57
C GLU A 104 -4.75 -2.76 -12.65
N ALA A 105 -3.63 -3.40 -12.98
CA ALA A 105 -2.40 -3.28 -12.21
C ALA A 105 -1.86 -1.84 -12.29
N ALA A 106 -1.49 -1.28 -11.16
CA ALA A 106 -0.89 0.04 -11.03
C ALA A 106 0.47 -0.06 -10.30
N ASN A 107 1.25 1.01 -10.35
CA ASN A 107 2.51 1.06 -9.62
C ASN A 107 2.23 1.09 -8.11
N SER A 108 2.78 0.13 -7.37
CA SER A 108 2.62 0.05 -5.91
C SER A 108 3.41 1.15 -5.17
N GLY A 109 4.49 1.65 -5.77
CA GLY A 109 5.35 2.66 -5.15
C GLY A 109 6.22 2.16 -3.99
N PHE A 110 6.25 0.86 -3.73
CA PHE A 110 7.03 0.25 -2.65
C PHE A 110 8.33 -0.40 -3.15
N VAL A 111 9.37 -0.28 -2.34
CA VAL A 111 10.60 -1.07 -2.51
C VAL A 111 10.39 -2.41 -1.81
N LEU A 112 10.54 -3.50 -2.56
CA LEU A 112 10.36 -4.85 -2.05
C LEU A 112 11.62 -5.33 -1.32
N ARG A 113 11.44 -5.91 -0.13
CA ARG A 113 12.46 -6.72 0.51
C ARG A 113 12.41 -8.13 -0.06
N PRO A 114 13.53 -8.88 -0.03
CA PRO A 114 13.53 -10.26 -0.50
C PRO A 114 12.49 -11.12 0.24
N GLY A 115 11.55 -11.65 -0.53
CA GLY A 115 10.45 -12.48 0.00
C GLY A 115 9.12 -11.76 0.16
N ASP A 116 9.09 -10.43 0.12
CA ASP A 116 7.83 -9.68 0.16
C ASP A 116 7.12 -9.71 -1.19
N ALA A 117 5.81 -9.46 -1.18
CA ALA A 117 5.05 -9.15 -2.38
C ALA A 117 4.27 -7.85 -2.17
N SER A 118 4.40 -6.94 -3.12
CA SER A 118 3.64 -5.70 -3.17
C SER A 118 2.94 -5.55 -4.51
N ALA A 119 1.74 -5.01 -4.48
CA ALA A 119 0.96 -4.70 -5.67
C ALA A 119 0.07 -3.49 -5.42
N ALA A 120 -0.34 -2.83 -6.49
CA ALA A 120 -1.43 -1.88 -6.48
C ALA A 120 -2.37 -2.18 -7.64
N TYR A 121 -3.64 -1.95 -7.41
CA TYR A 121 -4.68 -2.14 -8.41
C TYR A 121 -5.64 -0.96 -8.39
N LYS A 122 -5.94 -0.44 -9.58
CA LYS A 122 -6.96 0.58 -9.80
C LYS A 122 -8.25 -0.10 -10.26
N ALA A 123 -9.38 0.30 -9.68
CA ALA A 123 -10.69 -0.14 -10.15
C ALA A 123 -11.04 0.55 -11.47
N VAL A 124 -11.24 -0.22 -12.53
CA VAL A 124 -11.55 0.30 -13.86
C VAL A 124 -12.98 0.01 -14.30
N ALA A 125 -13.65 -0.94 -13.67
CA ALA A 125 -15.04 -1.28 -13.95
C ALA A 125 -15.76 -1.75 -12.69
N LYS A 126 -17.09 -1.61 -12.68
CA LYS A 126 -17.94 -2.20 -11.64
C LYS A 126 -17.91 -3.72 -11.73
N GLY A 127 -17.95 -4.38 -10.59
CA GLY A 127 -17.97 -5.84 -10.55
C GLY A 127 -17.34 -6.40 -9.29
N LYS A 128 -17.12 -7.71 -9.30
CA LYS A 128 -16.50 -8.45 -8.20
C LYS A 128 -15.31 -9.23 -8.73
N THR A 129 -14.19 -9.13 -8.01
CA THR A 129 -12.97 -9.85 -8.34
C THR A 129 -12.28 -10.35 -7.08
N ARG A 130 -11.26 -11.19 -7.24
CA ARG A 130 -10.46 -11.73 -6.15
C ARG A 130 -8.99 -11.41 -6.39
N LEU A 131 -8.37 -10.79 -5.40
CA LEU A 131 -6.93 -10.68 -5.28
C LEU A 131 -6.41 -11.91 -4.57
N GLN A 132 -5.29 -12.47 -5.01
CA GLN A 132 -4.72 -13.68 -4.43
C GLN A 132 -3.20 -13.71 -4.53
N SER A 133 -2.58 -14.36 -3.54
CA SER A 133 -1.16 -14.71 -3.51
C SER A 133 -0.97 -16.00 -2.71
N THR A 134 0.17 -16.65 -2.87
CA THR A 134 0.53 -17.85 -2.11
C THR A 134 1.98 -17.79 -1.67
N ARG A 135 2.30 -18.49 -0.57
CA ARG A 135 3.67 -18.73 -0.15
C ARG A 135 3.83 -20.14 0.42
N PRO A 136 5.04 -20.68 0.49
CA PRO A 136 5.29 -21.94 1.18
C PRO A 136 4.81 -21.89 2.64
N LEU A 137 4.12 -22.91 3.12
CA LEU A 137 3.70 -23.02 4.52
C LEU A 137 4.91 -23.15 5.45
N CYS A 138 5.90 -23.92 5.04
CA CYS A 138 7.13 -24.12 5.77
C CYS A 138 8.29 -23.31 5.16
N ALA A 139 9.23 -22.90 6.01
CA ALA A 139 10.46 -22.27 5.56
C ALA A 139 11.32 -23.27 4.77
N ALA A 140 11.88 -22.80 3.65
CA ALA A 140 12.85 -23.59 2.89
C ALA A 140 14.08 -23.89 3.77
N GLN A 141 14.49 -25.15 3.82
CA GLN A 141 15.68 -25.62 4.54
C GLN A 141 16.61 -26.30 3.54
N THR A 142 17.89 -25.96 3.61
CA THR A 142 18.91 -26.59 2.77
C THR A 142 19.04 -28.06 3.14
N GLY A 143 18.97 -28.95 2.14
CA GLY A 143 19.15 -30.39 2.32
C GLY A 143 17.97 -31.14 2.96
N ARG A 144 16.81 -30.50 3.15
CA ARG A 144 15.61 -31.18 3.65
C ARG A 144 14.45 -31.01 2.67
N VAL A 145 13.59 -32.03 2.61
CA VAL A 145 12.33 -31.94 1.86
C VAL A 145 11.44 -30.89 2.54
N SER A 146 11.13 -29.81 1.81
CA SER A 146 10.19 -28.80 2.28
C SER A 146 8.80 -29.42 2.35
N CYS A 147 7.98 -29.00 3.32
CA CYS A 147 6.58 -29.38 3.32
C CYS A 147 5.92 -28.86 2.05
N LEU A 148 5.05 -29.69 1.44
CA LEU A 148 4.33 -29.35 0.20
C LEU A 148 3.16 -28.37 0.41
N GLY A 149 2.91 -27.95 1.66
CA GLY A 149 1.81 -27.06 1.99
C GLY A 149 2.05 -25.63 1.48
N LEU A 150 0.98 -25.01 1.02
CA LEU A 150 0.94 -23.59 0.66
C LEU A 150 0.04 -22.84 1.64
N GLN A 151 0.48 -21.65 2.04
CA GLN A 151 -0.38 -20.66 2.68
C GLN A 151 -0.97 -19.78 1.59
N GLU A 152 -2.29 -19.71 1.55
CA GLU A 152 -3.01 -18.83 0.64
C GLU A 152 -3.39 -17.52 1.34
N TRP A 153 -3.30 -16.44 0.61
CA TRP A 153 -3.85 -15.14 0.94
C TRP A 153 -4.81 -14.73 -0.18
N TRP A 154 -5.98 -14.25 0.21
CA TRP A 154 -6.95 -13.76 -0.77
C TRP A 154 -7.88 -12.71 -0.16
N VAL A 155 -8.34 -11.78 -0.98
CA VAL A 155 -9.34 -10.77 -0.64
C VAL A 155 -10.32 -10.64 -1.80
N THR A 156 -11.61 -10.56 -1.47
CA THR A 156 -12.64 -10.25 -2.45
C THR A 156 -12.79 -8.74 -2.56
N VAL A 157 -12.71 -8.21 -3.77
CA VAL A 157 -12.94 -6.78 -4.06
C VAL A 157 -14.27 -6.62 -4.79
N VAL A 158 -15.11 -5.73 -4.28
CA VAL A 158 -16.39 -5.34 -4.89
C VAL A 158 -16.27 -3.89 -5.32
N VAL A 159 -16.33 -3.64 -6.63
CA VAL A 159 -16.31 -2.30 -7.22
C VAL A 159 -17.74 -1.87 -7.56
N ARG A 160 -18.13 -0.70 -7.08
CA ARG A 160 -19.49 -0.13 -7.21
C ARG A 160 -19.54 1.14 -8.03
#